data_658fc1e249009440968b57e0d788d29c
#
_entry.id   658fc1e249009440968b57e0d788d29c
#
_cell.length_a   1.000
_cell.length_b   1.000
_cell.length_c   1.000
_cell.angle_alpha   90.00
_cell.angle_beta   90.00
_cell.angle_gamma   90.00
#
_symmetry.space_group_name_H-M   'P 1'
#
loop_
_entity.id
_entity.type
_entity.pdbx_description
1 polymer ?
#
loop_
_entity_poly.entity_id
_entity_poly.type
_entity_poly.pdbx_seq_one_letter_code
_entity_poly.pdbx_strand_id
1 'polypeptide(L)'
;MGLTQYSDNGLFAPRKIADALRTTSDEVARSAGLGRDAVQRKDRVQSDKTQKRLREMVEILNKVEPRFGSALMAYAWYRSEPLAGFSGQTAMQLVPNGRASAVLDYIDAIDAGVYA
;
A
#
# COMPACT_ATOMS: atom_id res chain seq x y z
N MET A 1 -11.29 2.95 8.41
CA MET A 1 -10.13 2.09 8.71
C MET A 1 -8.98 2.94 9.23
N GLY A 2 -8.45 2.63 10.37
CA GLY A 2 -7.37 3.40 10.97
C GLY A 2 -6.00 2.76 10.75
N LEU A 3 -4.95 3.54 11.02
CA LEU A 3 -3.58 3.05 10.93
C LEU A 3 -3.27 1.98 11.98
N THR A 4 -4.00 1.97 13.10
CA THR A 4 -3.77 1.01 14.19
C THR A 4 -4.01 -0.43 13.78
N GLN A 5 -4.85 -0.68 12.79
CA GLN A 5 -5.11 -2.06 12.36
C GLN A 5 -3.91 -2.65 11.60
N TYR A 6 -2.96 -1.80 11.17
CA TYR A 6 -1.78 -2.22 10.42
C TYR A 6 -0.50 -2.11 11.23
N SER A 7 -0.55 -1.60 12.45
CA SER A 7 0.67 -1.30 13.21
C SER A 7 0.72 -2.01 14.55
N ASP A 8 1.93 -2.13 15.08
CA ASP A 8 2.22 -2.72 16.38
C ASP A 8 3.35 -1.90 17.00
N ASN A 9 3.14 -1.38 18.21
CA ASN A 9 4.11 -0.54 18.92
C ASN A 9 4.62 0.63 18.09
N GLY A 10 3.72 1.24 17.31
CA GLY A 10 4.08 2.40 16.48
C GLY A 10 4.76 2.08 15.16
N LEU A 11 4.99 0.81 14.86
CA LEU A 11 5.60 0.37 13.61
C LEU A 11 4.58 -0.39 12.77
N PHE A 12 4.64 -0.24 11.47
CA PHE A 12 3.81 -1.03 10.57
C PHE A 12 4.26 -2.48 10.64
N ALA A 13 3.31 -3.39 10.85
CA ALA A 13 3.58 -4.82 11.03
C ALA A 13 3.10 -5.59 9.81
N PRO A 14 4.01 -6.21 9.03
CA PRO A 14 3.62 -6.95 7.83
C PRO A 14 2.56 -8.00 8.09
N ARG A 15 2.62 -8.69 9.24
CA ARG A 15 1.63 -9.70 9.58
C ARG A 15 0.24 -9.11 9.79
N LYS A 16 0.17 -7.95 10.45
CA LYS A 16 -1.12 -7.27 10.66
C LYS A 16 -1.70 -6.78 9.34
N ILE A 17 -0.83 -6.26 8.46
CA ILE A 17 -1.26 -5.84 7.13
C ILE A 17 -1.79 -7.07 6.37
N ALA A 18 -1.03 -8.16 6.40
CA ALA A 18 -1.43 -9.39 5.72
C ALA A 18 -2.77 -9.91 6.23
N ASP A 19 -2.98 -9.92 7.54
CA ASP A 19 -4.24 -10.39 8.13
C ASP A 19 -5.41 -9.50 7.70
N ALA A 20 -5.22 -8.18 7.73
CA ALA A 20 -6.27 -7.25 7.35
C ALA A 20 -6.65 -7.38 5.87
N LEU A 21 -5.69 -7.71 5.02
CA LEU A 21 -5.89 -7.85 3.57
C LEU A 21 -6.13 -9.29 3.14
N ARG A 22 -6.17 -10.22 4.09
CA ARG A 22 -6.37 -11.67 3.86
C ARG A 22 -5.35 -12.23 2.87
N THR A 23 -4.09 -11.89 3.11
CA THR A 23 -2.98 -12.35 2.29
C THR A 23 -1.82 -12.77 3.18
N THR A 24 -0.63 -12.91 2.63
CA THR A 24 0.56 -13.33 3.36
C THR A 24 1.54 -12.17 3.53
N SER A 25 2.45 -12.28 4.51
CA SER A 25 3.51 -11.29 4.67
C SER A 25 4.39 -11.19 3.43
N ASP A 26 4.63 -12.30 2.74
CA ASP A 26 5.40 -12.30 1.49
C ASP A 26 4.71 -11.48 0.41
N GLU A 27 3.38 -11.61 0.28
CA GLU A 27 2.62 -10.81 -0.68
C GLU A 27 2.59 -9.34 -0.29
N VAL A 28 2.53 -9.03 1.01
CA VAL A 28 2.63 -7.65 1.48
C VAL A 28 3.98 -7.06 1.06
N ALA A 29 5.06 -7.80 1.27
CA ALA A 29 6.40 -7.36 0.86
C ALA A 29 6.44 -7.06 -0.63
N ARG A 30 5.96 -7.99 -1.43
CA ARG A 30 5.92 -7.84 -2.89
C ARG A 30 5.09 -6.62 -3.31
N SER A 31 3.93 -6.44 -2.69
CA SER A 31 3.04 -5.32 -2.99
C SER A 31 3.65 -3.96 -2.62
N ALA A 32 4.54 -3.93 -1.65
CA ALA A 32 5.23 -2.72 -1.22
C ALA A 32 6.60 -2.55 -1.87
N GLY A 33 7.00 -3.47 -2.75
CA GLY A 33 8.30 -3.40 -3.41
C GLY A 33 9.46 -3.79 -2.52
N LEU A 34 9.24 -4.72 -1.59
CA LEU A 34 10.23 -5.20 -0.65
C LEU A 34 10.58 -6.65 -0.91
N GLY A 35 11.81 -7.06 -0.55
CA GLY A 35 12.18 -8.47 -0.57
C GLY A 35 11.59 -9.20 0.63
N ARG A 36 11.57 -10.53 0.57
CA ARG A 36 11.01 -11.36 1.65
C ARG A 36 11.71 -11.11 2.99
N ASP A 37 13.03 -10.94 2.97
CA ASP A 37 13.80 -10.71 4.20
C ASP A 37 13.35 -9.45 4.94
N ALA A 38 12.89 -8.45 4.22
CA ALA A 38 12.46 -7.19 4.81
C ALA A 38 11.26 -7.35 5.75
N VAL A 39 10.45 -8.40 5.55
CA VAL A 39 9.25 -8.63 6.35
C VAL A 39 9.33 -9.85 7.24
N GLN A 40 10.34 -10.72 7.05
CA GLN A 40 10.51 -11.94 7.84
C GLN A 40 11.48 -11.77 8.99
N ARG A 41 12.47 -10.89 8.85
CA ARG A 41 13.47 -10.65 9.87
C ARG A 41 13.08 -9.45 10.70
N LYS A 42 12.97 -9.65 12.01
CA LYS A 42 12.49 -8.61 12.93
C LYS A 42 13.30 -7.32 12.84
N ASP A 43 14.63 -7.44 12.74
CA ASP A 43 15.50 -6.28 12.61
C ASP A 43 15.30 -5.55 11.28
N ARG A 44 14.97 -6.28 10.21
CA ARG A 44 14.72 -5.69 8.89
C ARG A 44 13.37 -4.99 8.82
N VAL A 45 12.35 -5.53 9.50
CA VAL A 45 11.03 -4.90 9.55
C VAL A 45 11.13 -3.50 10.13
N GLN A 46 12.02 -3.29 11.10
CA GLN A 46 12.17 -2.01 11.78
C GLN A 46 13.01 -0.99 10.99
N SER A 47 13.62 -1.41 9.88
CA SER A 47 14.46 -0.49 9.10
C SER A 47 13.63 0.64 8.50
N ASP A 48 14.25 1.80 8.31
CA ASP A 48 13.59 2.98 7.74
C ASP A 48 13.03 2.68 6.36
N LYS A 49 13.78 1.94 5.54
CA LYS A 49 13.35 1.60 4.19
C LYS A 49 12.09 0.75 4.20
N THR A 50 12.05 -0.28 5.03
CA THR A 50 10.89 -1.16 5.13
C THR A 50 9.68 -0.39 5.64
N GLN A 51 9.85 0.38 6.71
CA GLN A 51 8.76 1.16 7.29
C GLN A 51 8.23 2.21 6.31
N LYS A 52 9.11 2.83 5.54
CA LYS A 52 8.70 3.81 4.53
C LYS A 52 7.80 3.15 3.47
N ARG A 53 8.21 2.00 2.94
CA ARG A 53 7.43 1.30 1.91
C ARG A 53 6.09 0.82 2.44
N LEU A 54 6.07 0.27 3.66
CA LEU A 54 4.82 -0.17 4.27
C LEU A 54 3.89 1.02 4.52
N ARG A 55 4.43 2.15 4.97
CA ARG A 55 3.64 3.36 5.17
C ARG A 55 3.01 3.84 3.86
N GLU A 56 3.80 3.88 2.78
CA GLU A 56 3.31 4.31 1.48
C GLU A 56 2.14 3.44 1.02
N MET A 57 2.29 2.13 1.15
CA MET A 57 1.23 1.20 0.81
C MET A 57 -0.03 1.44 1.65
N VAL A 58 0.12 1.55 2.97
CA VAL A 58 -1.00 1.75 3.88
C VAL A 58 -1.70 3.09 3.63
N GLU A 59 -0.95 4.16 3.40
CA GLU A 59 -1.53 5.46 3.11
C GLU A 59 -2.39 5.43 1.84
N ILE A 60 -1.91 4.75 0.80
CA ILE A 60 -2.67 4.61 -0.43
C ILE A 60 -3.95 3.80 -0.18
N LEU A 61 -3.84 2.67 0.53
CA LEU A 61 -5.00 1.83 0.84
C LEU A 61 -6.05 2.59 1.65
N ASN A 62 -5.61 3.35 2.66
CA ASN A 62 -6.53 4.14 3.48
C ASN A 62 -7.22 5.23 2.67
N LYS A 63 -6.52 5.82 1.72
CA LYS A 63 -7.07 6.88 0.90
C LYS A 63 -8.12 6.36 -0.08
N VAL A 64 -7.93 5.14 -0.57
CA VAL A 64 -8.81 4.51 -1.55
C VAL A 64 -9.99 3.80 -0.90
N GLU A 65 -9.84 3.31 0.33
CA GLU A 65 -10.86 2.50 0.98
C GLU A 65 -12.26 3.13 0.99
N PRO A 66 -12.44 4.43 1.27
CA PRO A 66 -13.79 5.01 1.28
C PRO A 66 -14.53 4.87 -0.04
N ARG A 67 -13.81 4.77 -1.16
CA ARG A 67 -14.41 4.56 -2.47
C ARG A 67 -15.07 3.21 -2.59
N PHE A 68 -14.47 2.19 -1.97
CA PHE A 68 -14.88 0.79 -2.16
C PHE A 68 -15.57 0.20 -0.94
N GLY A 69 -15.47 0.85 0.20
CA GLY A 69 -16.12 0.40 1.41
C GLY A 69 -15.40 -0.72 2.15
N SER A 70 -14.26 -1.22 1.66
CA SER A 70 -13.52 -2.26 2.36
C SER A 70 -12.04 -2.23 2.00
N ALA A 71 -11.23 -2.72 2.95
CA ALA A 71 -9.78 -2.84 2.74
C ALA A 71 -9.46 -3.86 1.63
N LEU A 72 -10.25 -4.93 1.52
CA LEU A 72 -10.03 -5.94 0.50
C LEU A 72 -10.21 -5.38 -0.91
N MET A 73 -11.24 -4.57 -1.10
CA MET A 73 -11.49 -3.95 -2.40
C MET A 73 -10.42 -2.90 -2.72
N ALA A 74 -9.99 -2.14 -1.70
CA ALA A 74 -8.91 -1.19 -1.88
C ALA A 74 -7.61 -1.91 -2.31
N TYR A 75 -7.32 -3.05 -1.69
CA TYR A 75 -6.15 -3.85 -2.04
C TYR A 75 -6.25 -4.42 -3.46
N ALA A 76 -7.44 -4.88 -3.88
CA ALA A 76 -7.66 -5.35 -5.24
C ALA A 76 -7.37 -4.22 -6.24
N TRP A 77 -7.85 -3.02 -5.96
CA TRP A 77 -7.57 -1.84 -6.77
C TRP A 77 -6.07 -1.56 -6.84
N TYR A 78 -5.40 -1.58 -5.69
CA TYR A 78 -3.97 -1.31 -5.56
C TYR A 78 -3.15 -2.23 -6.47
N ARG A 79 -3.52 -3.50 -6.54
CA ARG A 79 -2.78 -4.52 -7.29
C ARG A 79 -3.10 -4.58 -8.77
N SER A 80 -4.32 -4.22 -9.13
CA SER A 80 -4.80 -4.56 -10.48
C SER A 80 -5.29 -3.40 -11.32
N GLU A 81 -5.54 -2.23 -10.75
CA GLU A 81 -6.11 -1.12 -11.52
C GLU A 81 -5.03 -0.30 -12.22
N PRO A 82 -4.98 -0.31 -13.56
CA PRO A 82 -4.08 0.60 -14.28
C PRO A 82 -4.52 2.04 -14.07
N LEU A 83 -3.57 2.92 -13.76
CA LEU A 83 -3.88 4.32 -13.48
C LEU A 83 -3.76 5.16 -14.75
N ALA A 84 -4.75 6.02 -14.99
CA ALA A 84 -4.76 6.89 -16.16
C ALA A 84 -3.54 7.82 -16.12
N GLY A 85 -2.82 7.92 -17.24
CA GLY A 85 -1.63 8.78 -17.32
C GLY A 85 -0.34 8.14 -16.83
N PHE A 86 -0.38 6.85 -16.45
CA PHE A 86 0.81 6.15 -15.92
C PHE A 86 1.21 4.96 -16.79
N SER A 87 0.94 5.03 -18.07
CA SER A 87 1.34 4.00 -19.04
C SER A 87 0.84 2.60 -18.67
N GLY A 88 -0.35 2.52 -18.11
CA GLY A 88 -0.96 1.24 -17.74
C GLY A 88 -0.44 0.64 -16.43
N GLN A 89 0.37 1.38 -15.68
CA GLN A 89 0.92 0.88 -14.42
C GLN A 89 -0.08 1.00 -13.28
N THR A 90 -0.02 0.04 -12.38
CA THR A 90 -0.82 0.02 -11.16
C THR A 90 -0.07 0.71 -10.01
N ALA A 91 -0.77 1.00 -8.91
CA ALA A 91 -0.13 1.51 -7.69
C ALA A 91 0.97 0.55 -7.22
N MET A 92 0.71 -0.75 -7.27
CA MET A 92 1.68 -1.78 -6.88
C MET A 92 2.97 -1.71 -7.68
N GLN A 93 2.88 -1.31 -8.95
CA GLN A 93 4.06 -1.15 -9.81
C GLN A 93 4.75 0.19 -9.59
N LEU A 94 4.00 1.22 -9.25
CA LEU A 94 4.55 2.57 -9.08
C LEU A 94 5.25 2.77 -7.74
N VAL A 95 4.74 2.18 -6.66
CA VAL A 95 5.32 2.35 -5.32
C VAL A 95 6.78 1.87 -5.26
N PRO A 96 7.14 0.68 -5.78
CA PRO A 96 8.54 0.25 -5.78
C PRO A 96 9.49 1.19 -6.52
N ASN A 97 8.96 1.92 -7.49
CA ASN A 97 9.74 2.86 -8.29
C ASN A 97 9.82 4.26 -7.67
N GLY A 98 9.42 4.40 -6.39
CA GLY A 98 9.49 5.66 -5.68
C GLY A 98 8.39 6.65 -6.05
N ARG A 99 7.28 6.17 -6.61
CA ARG A 99 6.22 7.05 -7.12
C ARG A 99 4.95 7.03 -6.27
N ALA A 100 5.07 6.72 -4.98
CA ALA A 100 3.93 6.71 -4.08
C ALA A 100 3.23 8.07 -4.02
N SER A 101 4.00 9.18 -4.01
CA SER A 101 3.42 10.52 -3.99
C SER A 101 2.56 10.78 -5.23
N ALA A 102 3.02 10.31 -6.38
CA ALA A 102 2.25 10.46 -7.62
C ALA A 102 0.92 9.69 -7.55
N VAL A 103 0.92 8.52 -6.92
CA VAL A 103 -0.30 7.74 -6.73
C VAL A 103 -1.27 8.47 -5.81
N LEU A 104 -0.77 9.04 -4.70
CA LEU A 104 -1.61 9.81 -3.77
C LEU A 104 -2.23 11.03 -4.46
N ASP A 105 -1.44 11.75 -5.24
CA ASP A 105 -1.93 12.91 -6.00
C ASP A 105 -2.99 12.50 -7.01
N TYR A 106 -2.80 11.35 -7.67
CA TYR A 106 -3.77 10.80 -8.61
C TYR A 106 -5.11 10.53 -7.92
N ILE A 107 -5.08 9.92 -6.74
CA ILE A 107 -6.30 9.63 -5.98
C ILE A 107 -7.00 10.94 -5.60
N ASP A 108 -6.25 11.94 -5.14
CA ASP A 108 -6.80 13.26 -4.81
C ASP A 108 -7.47 13.91 -6.03
N ALA A 109 -6.86 13.78 -7.20
CA ALA A 109 -7.41 14.33 -8.43
C ALA A 109 -8.72 13.64 -8.81
N ILE A 110 -8.78 12.32 -8.68
CA ILE A 110 -10.01 11.56 -8.93
C ILE A 110 -11.11 11.99 -7.96
N ASP A 111 -10.77 12.10 -6.68
CA ASP A 111 -11.75 12.49 -5.65
C ASP A 111 -12.26 13.91 -5.88
N ALA A 112 -11.45 14.77 -6.50
CA ALA A 112 -11.87 16.11 -6.90
C ALA A 112 -12.61 16.15 -8.24
N GLY A 113 -12.80 14.99 -8.90
CA GLY A 113 -13.54 14.91 -10.16
C GLY A 113 -12.72 15.21 -11.41
N VAL A 114 -11.40 15.28 -11.31
CA VAL A 114 -10.53 15.65 -12.45
C VAL A 114 -10.59 14.60 -13.56
N TYR A 115 -10.76 13.33 -13.19
CA TYR A 115 -10.81 12.22 -14.14
C TYR A 115 -12.19 11.58 -14.22
N ALA A 116 -13.19 12.25 -13.74
CA ALA A 116 -14.56 11.74 -13.71
C ALA A 116 -15.21 11.67 -15.11
#